data_f6189260b1816f8cf78059e1af7b5c98
#
_entry.id   f6189260b1816f8cf78059e1af7b5c98
#
_cell.length_a   1.000
_cell.length_b   1.000
_cell.length_c   1.000
_cell.angle_alpha   90.00
_cell.angle_beta   90.00
_cell.angle_gamma   90.00
#
_symmetry.space_group_name_H-M   'P 1'
#
loop_
_entity.id
_entity.type
_entity.pdbx_description
1 polymer ?
#
loop_
_entity_poly.entity_id
_entity_poly.type
_entity_poly.pdbx_seq_one_letter_code
_entity_poly.pdbx_strand_id
1 'polypeptide(L)'
;MKWRPHNGQQFYIAVCYGVSVLSGNIQKQPSGFQKVRSPLPSITLAAHAKINLTLYVGNKRPDGYHDIDSIMHQIALADEITVSAADSLRLTVAEGTAPAGEDNLMWAAARRFLDAASLTKGLSMTLKKRIPSPAGMGGGSADAAAVLLAANEVY
;
A
#
# COMPACT_ATOMS: atom_id res chain seq x y z
N MET A 1 3.94 -18.90 3.72
CA MET A 1 5.34 -18.53 3.97
C MET A 1 5.38 -17.58 5.15
N LYS A 2 5.97 -17.97 6.31
CA LYS A 2 6.00 -17.12 7.52
C LYS A 2 7.20 -16.19 7.43
N TRP A 3 6.97 -14.92 7.17
CA TRP A 3 8.01 -13.89 7.25
C TRP A 3 8.32 -13.58 8.71
N ARG A 4 9.61 -13.65 9.13
CA ARG A 4 10.08 -13.22 10.45
C ARG A 4 10.93 -11.95 10.29
N PRO A 5 10.60 -10.84 10.95
CA PRO A 5 11.46 -9.67 10.94
C PRO A 5 12.70 -9.88 11.80
N HIS A 6 13.87 -9.51 11.28
CA HIS A 6 15.08 -9.29 12.08
C HIS A 6 14.93 -7.97 12.84
N ASN A 7 15.30 -8.00 14.15
CA ASN A 7 15.30 -6.88 15.11
C ASN A 7 13.93 -6.44 15.66
N GLY A 8 13.27 -7.31 16.44
CA GLY A 8 12.44 -6.92 17.59
C GLY A 8 11.29 -5.92 17.40
N GLN A 9 11.07 -5.37 16.22
CA GLN A 9 9.94 -4.51 15.92
C GLN A 9 8.78 -5.38 15.40
N GLN A 10 7.86 -5.69 16.28
CA GLN A 10 6.57 -6.25 15.89
C GLN A 10 5.78 -5.15 15.17
N PHE A 11 5.83 -5.15 13.84
CA PHE A 11 4.82 -4.49 13.06
C PHE A 11 3.55 -5.35 13.16
N TYR A 12 2.65 -5.01 14.06
CA TYR A 12 1.26 -5.42 13.92
C TYR A 12 0.71 -4.70 12.69
N ILE A 13 0.92 -5.28 11.52
CA ILE A 13 0.03 -5.02 10.38
C ILE A 13 -1.26 -5.71 10.80
N ALA A 14 -2.04 -4.98 11.59
CA ALA A 14 -3.35 -5.44 11.96
C ALA A 14 -4.13 -5.65 10.66
N VAL A 15 -4.69 -6.84 10.51
CA VAL A 15 -5.63 -7.28 9.47
C VAL A 15 -6.92 -6.40 9.44
N CYS A 16 -6.85 -5.17 9.89
CA CYS A 16 -7.95 -4.20 9.94
C CYS A 16 -8.01 -3.27 8.72
N TYR A 17 -7.06 -3.36 7.79
CA TYR A 17 -7.14 -2.58 6.55
C TYR A 17 -7.70 -3.47 5.47
N GLY A 18 -9.03 -3.47 5.33
CA GLY A 18 -9.69 -4.10 4.20
C GLY A 18 -9.24 -3.41 2.91
N VAL A 19 -8.44 -4.10 2.14
CA VAL A 19 -8.10 -3.72 0.78
C VAL A 19 -8.98 -4.55 -0.13
N SER A 20 -9.76 -3.90 -1.00
CA SER A 20 -10.59 -4.58 -1.99
C SER A 20 -10.02 -4.41 -3.39
N VAL A 21 -10.03 -5.48 -4.16
CA VAL A 21 -9.63 -5.47 -5.57
C VAL A 21 -10.76 -4.83 -6.37
N LEU A 22 -10.47 -3.73 -7.06
CA LEU A 22 -11.45 -3.02 -7.89
C LEU A 22 -11.49 -3.54 -9.33
N SER A 23 -10.37 -4.04 -9.86
CA SER A 23 -10.33 -4.75 -11.15
C SER A 23 -8.97 -5.43 -11.37
N GLY A 24 -9.00 -6.64 -11.93
CA GLY A 24 -7.84 -7.34 -12.45
C GLY A 24 -8.15 -7.85 -13.86
N ASN A 25 -7.54 -7.28 -14.89
CA ASN A 25 -7.64 -7.80 -16.24
C ASN A 25 -6.50 -8.78 -16.52
N ILE A 26 -6.76 -10.08 -16.35
CA ILE A 26 -5.93 -11.14 -16.89
C ILE A 26 -6.56 -11.57 -18.22
N GLN A 27 -6.15 -10.96 -19.32
CA GLN A 27 -6.50 -11.47 -20.65
C GLN A 27 -5.39 -12.41 -21.14
N LYS A 28 -5.71 -13.71 -21.25
CA LYS A 28 -4.95 -14.64 -22.08
C LYS A 28 -5.22 -14.32 -23.55
N GLN A 29 -4.20 -13.84 -24.26
CA GLN A 29 -4.28 -13.65 -25.72
C GLN A 29 -3.80 -14.90 -26.47
N PRO A 30 -4.47 -15.24 -27.61
CA PRO A 30 -4.01 -16.29 -28.51
C PRO A 30 -2.78 -15.83 -29.31
N SER A 31 -1.93 -16.82 -29.64
CA SER A 31 -0.68 -16.69 -30.35
C SER A 31 -0.84 -16.16 -31.78
N GLY A 32 -0.13 -15.10 -32.08
CA GLY A 32 0.13 -14.61 -33.42
C GLY A 32 -0.36 -13.17 -33.64
N PHE A 33 0.52 -12.23 -33.50
CA PHE A 33 0.67 -10.97 -34.24
C PHE A 33 1.51 -9.96 -33.43
N GLN A 34 2.29 -9.19 -34.16
CA GLN A 34 3.20 -8.08 -33.79
C GLN A 34 3.06 -7.53 -32.36
N LYS A 35 4.24 -7.40 -31.72
CA LYS A 35 4.47 -6.89 -30.38
C LYS A 35 4.07 -5.40 -30.24
N VAL A 36 2.78 -5.11 -30.23
CA VAL A 36 2.27 -3.94 -29.53
C VAL A 36 2.54 -4.25 -28.06
N ARG A 37 3.37 -3.45 -27.38
CA ARG A 37 3.58 -3.57 -25.93
C ARG A 37 2.21 -3.43 -25.28
N SER A 38 1.59 -4.55 -24.97
CA SER A 38 0.42 -4.58 -24.10
C SER A 38 0.81 -3.88 -22.81
N PRO A 39 -0.04 -3.00 -22.24
CA PRO A 39 0.25 -2.46 -20.92
C PRO A 39 0.51 -3.64 -19.98
N LEU A 40 1.59 -3.58 -19.22
CA LEU A 40 1.90 -4.57 -18.19
C LEU A 40 0.66 -4.75 -17.30
N PRO A 41 0.36 -5.97 -16.85
CA PRO A 41 -0.78 -6.22 -15.98
C PRO A 41 -0.70 -5.26 -14.79
N SER A 42 -1.76 -4.51 -14.57
CA SER A 42 -1.87 -3.57 -13.46
C SER A 42 -2.95 -4.02 -12.50
N ILE A 43 -2.72 -3.79 -11.22
CA ILE A 43 -3.64 -4.12 -10.14
C ILE A 43 -4.10 -2.81 -9.51
N THR A 44 -5.41 -2.65 -9.38
CA THR A 44 -6.01 -1.48 -8.72
C THR A 44 -6.71 -1.92 -7.44
N LEU A 45 -6.34 -1.29 -6.34
CA LEU A 45 -6.83 -1.57 -5.00
C LEU A 45 -7.44 -0.31 -4.37
N ALA A 46 -8.45 -0.51 -3.53
CA ALA A 46 -8.96 0.53 -2.64
C ALA A 46 -8.33 0.38 -1.26
N ALA A 47 -7.66 1.43 -0.80
CA ALA A 47 -7.06 1.51 0.52
C ALA A 47 -7.99 2.32 1.44
N HIS A 48 -8.74 1.63 2.29
CA HIS A 48 -9.79 2.23 3.10
C HIS A 48 -9.26 2.96 4.33
N ALA A 49 -9.89 4.08 4.67
CA ALA A 49 -9.67 4.78 5.92
C ALA A 49 -10.23 4.00 7.11
N LYS A 50 -9.71 4.30 8.29
CA LYS A 50 -10.24 3.84 9.59
C LYS A 50 -10.68 5.01 10.45
N ILE A 51 -11.60 4.75 11.35
CA ILE A 51 -11.92 5.60 12.49
C ILE A 51 -11.77 4.80 13.77
N ASN A 52 -11.49 5.50 14.87
CA ASN A 52 -11.52 4.92 16.21
C ASN A 52 -12.89 5.23 16.80
N LEU A 53 -13.72 4.23 17.05
CA LEU A 53 -15.02 4.38 17.72
C LEU A 53 -14.82 4.64 19.22
N THR A 54 -13.81 4.01 19.79
CA THR A 54 -13.29 4.30 21.13
C THR A 54 -11.78 4.46 21.04
N LEU A 55 -11.19 5.29 21.89
CA LEU A 55 -9.73 5.43 21.96
C LEU A 55 -9.35 5.78 23.40
N TYR A 56 -8.72 4.83 24.07
CA TYR A 56 -8.02 5.07 25.33
C TYR A 56 -6.51 5.09 25.06
N VAL A 57 -5.84 6.11 25.53
CA VAL A 57 -4.38 6.27 25.41
C VAL A 57 -3.78 6.01 26.77
N GLY A 58 -3.04 4.92 26.88
CA GLY A 58 -2.34 4.49 28.09
C GLY A 58 -1.02 5.20 28.31
N ASN A 59 -0.19 4.62 29.15
CA ASN A 59 1.11 5.18 29.51
C ASN A 59 2.07 5.22 28.30
N LYS A 60 2.99 6.19 28.35
CA LYS A 60 4.07 6.27 27.37
C LYS A 60 5.05 5.13 27.60
N ARG A 61 5.39 4.43 26.54
CA ARG A 61 6.35 3.32 26.53
C ARG A 61 7.79 3.82 26.36
N PRO A 62 8.79 3.01 26.73
CA PRO A 62 10.21 3.37 26.53
C PRO A 62 10.59 3.65 25.08
N ASP A 63 9.86 3.07 24.09
CA ASP A 63 10.06 3.29 22.66
C ASP A 63 9.48 4.62 22.16
N GLY A 64 8.89 5.44 23.07
CA GLY A 64 8.30 6.74 22.77
C GLY A 64 6.84 6.71 22.35
N TYR A 65 6.26 5.52 22.12
CA TYR A 65 4.84 5.32 21.81
C TYR A 65 3.99 5.14 23.06
N HIS A 66 2.68 5.15 22.89
CA HIS A 66 1.69 4.88 23.92
C HIS A 66 0.99 3.56 23.66
N ASP A 67 0.65 2.83 24.71
CA ASP A 67 -0.32 1.75 24.60
C ASP A 67 -1.69 2.36 24.29
N ILE A 68 -2.43 1.73 23.40
CA ILE A 68 -3.79 2.16 23.06
C ILE A 68 -4.76 0.99 23.19
N ASP A 69 -5.95 1.29 23.70
CA ASP A 69 -7.11 0.41 23.67
C ASP A 69 -8.18 1.09 22.83
N SER A 70 -8.60 0.44 21.74
CA SER A 70 -9.42 1.08 20.73
C SER A 70 -10.26 0.07 19.95
N ILE A 71 -11.52 0.42 19.71
CA ILE A 71 -12.35 -0.22 18.70
C ILE A 71 -12.19 0.57 17.41
N MET A 72 -11.51 -0.03 16.43
CA MET A 72 -11.33 0.57 15.11
C MET A 72 -12.38 0.05 14.15
N HIS A 73 -12.88 0.95 13.30
CA HIS A 73 -13.81 0.60 12.23
C HIS A 73 -13.33 1.15 10.91
N GLN A 74 -13.35 0.31 9.88
CA GLN A 74 -13.07 0.70 8.52
C GLN A 74 -14.29 1.41 7.92
N ILE A 75 -14.06 2.45 7.11
CA ILE A 75 -15.13 3.22 6.46
C ILE A 75 -15.00 3.16 4.94
N ALA A 76 -16.07 3.56 4.24
CA ALA A 76 -16.12 3.53 2.77
C ALA A 76 -15.18 4.55 2.09
N LEU A 77 -14.72 5.58 2.80
CA LEU A 77 -13.72 6.51 2.27
C LEU A 77 -12.42 5.76 2.01
N ALA A 78 -11.91 5.82 0.78
CA ALA A 78 -10.72 5.09 0.37
C ALA A 78 -9.90 5.86 -0.66
N ASP A 79 -8.59 5.68 -0.60
CA ASP A 79 -7.67 6.02 -1.67
C ASP A 79 -7.69 4.93 -2.75
N GLU A 80 -7.41 5.28 -3.99
CA GLU A 80 -7.30 4.34 -5.09
C GLU A 80 -5.84 4.24 -5.50
N ILE A 81 -5.31 3.01 -5.54
CA ILE A 81 -3.91 2.74 -5.82
C ILE A 81 -3.82 1.76 -6.97
N THR A 82 -3.13 2.17 -8.04
CA THR A 82 -2.83 1.29 -9.18
C THR A 82 -1.34 1.00 -9.20
N VAL A 83 -0.98 -0.27 -9.29
CA VAL A 83 0.41 -0.76 -9.30
C VAL A 83 0.64 -1.66 -10.50
N SER A 84 1.79 -1.51 -11.17
CA SER A 84 2.26 -2.39 -12.23
C SER A 84 3.77 -2.58 -12.14
N ALA A 85 4.29 -3.65 -12.74
CA ALA A 85 5.73 -3.84 -12.90
C ALA A 85 6.33 -2.73 -13.78
N ALA A 86 7.56 -2.31 -13.46
CA ALA A 86 8.30 -1.29 -14.22
C ALA A 86 9.81 -1.56 -14.14
N ASP A 87 10.60 -0.88 -14.96
CA ASP A 87 12.06 -0.98 -14.90
C ASP A 87 12.66 -0.19 -13.73
N SER A 88 11.93 0.80 -13.20
CA SER A 88 12.34 1.59 -12.05
C SER A 88 11.14 1.92 -11.14
N LEU A 89 11.43 2.22 -9.88
CA LEU A 89 10.41 2.64 -8.92
C LEU A 89 9.93 4.06 -9.24
N ARG A 90 8.61 4.22 -9.39
CA ARG A 90 7.96 5.50 -9.69
C ARG A 90 6.65 5.62 -8.92
N LEU A 91 6.36 6.83 -8.45
CA LEU A 91 5.09 7.17 -7.82
C LEU A 91 4.54 8.44 -8.47
N THR A 92 3.30 8.38 -8.91
CA THR A 92 2.53 9.52 -9.43
C THR A 92 1.32 9.76 -8.53
N VAL A 93 1.17 10.97 -8.02
CA VAL A 93 -0.05 11.41 -7.33
C VAL A 93 -0.96 12.04 -8.37
N ALA A 94 -2.00 11.32 -8.79
CA ALA A 94 -2.90 11.73 -9.86
C ALA A 94 -4.02 12.65 -9.36
N GLU A 95 -4.46 12.45 -8.10
CA GLU A 95 -5.50 13.26 -7.46
C GLU A 95 -5.10 13.51 -5.99
N GLY A 96 -5.53 14.66 -5.45
CA GLY A 96 -5.29 15.04 -4.06
C GLY A 96 -3.86 15.50 -3.78
N THR A 97 -3.47 15.48 -2.51
CA THR A 97 -2.17 15.96 -2.05
C THR A 97 -1.46 14.90 -1.22
N ALA A 98 -0.28 14.48 -1.68
CA ALA A 98 0.63 13.60 -0.96
C ALA A 98 2.07 13.80 -1.50
N PRO A 99 3.11 13.49 -0.72
CA PRO A 99 4.48 13.45 -1.26
C PRO A 99 4.58 12.46 -2.43
N ALA A 100 5.33 12.80 -3.48
CA ALA A 100 5.50 11.95 -4.66
C ALA A 100 6.84 11.18 -4.69
N GLY A 101 7.57 11.15 -3.58
CA GLY A 101 8.91 10.55 -3.48
C GLY A 101 9.12 9.77 -2.19
N GLU A 102 10.35 9.75 -1.72
CA GLU A 102 10.81 8.93 -0.58
C GLU A 102 10.10 9.23 0.74
N ASP A 103 9.56 10.43 0.90
CA ASP A 103 8.74 10.83 2.06
C ASP A 103 7.34 10.18 2.05
N ASN A 104 6.96 9.49 0.99
CA ASN A 104 5.70 8.78 0.91
C ASN A 104 5.85 7.34 1.43
N LEU A 105 4.96 6.91 2.33
CA LEU A 105 4.98 5.56 2.88
C LEU A 105 4.82 4.46 1.82
N MET A 106 4.11 4.73 0.71
CA MET A 106 4.02 3.81 -0.42
C MET A 106 5.39 3.58 -1.06
N TRP A 107 6.17 4.65 -1.24
CA TRP A 107 7.53 4.57 -1.78
C TRP A 107 8.42 3.72 -0.88
N ALA A 108 8.43 4.01 0.43
CA ALA A 108 9.21 3.25 1.40
C ALA A 108 8.81 1.77 1.45
N ALA A 109 7.51 1.47 1.39
CA ALA A 109 7.00 0.10 1.35
C ALA A 109 7.43 -0.65 0.08
N ALA A 110 7.27 -0.02 -1.08
CA ALA A 110 7.69 -0.59 -2.36
C ALA A 110 9.19 -0.86 -2.41
N ARG A 111 10.03 0.08 -1.96
CA ARG A 111 11.48 -0.08 -1.89
C ARG A 111 11.84 -1.29 -1.03
N ARG A 112 11.30 -1.36 0.18
CA ARG A 112 11.57 -2.49 1.10
C ARG A 112 11.11 -3.84 0.54
N PHE A 113 9.98 -3.87 -0.19
CA PHE A 113 9.52 -5.09 -0.86
C PHE A 113 10.51 -5.54 -1.92
N LEU A 114 10.93 -4.63 -2.82
CA LEU A 114 11.87 -4.94 -3.90
C LEU A 114 13.22 -5.43 -3.36
N ASP A 115 13.74 -4.77 -2.33
CA ASP A 115 15.00 -5.15 -1.67
C ASP A 115 14.89 -6.53 -1.00
N ALA A 116 13.82 -6.80 -0.26
CA ALA A 116 13.59 -8.08 0.41
C ALA A 116 13.40 -9.25 -0.58
N ALA A 117 12.79 -8.97 -1.73
CA ALA A 117 12.60 -9.95 -2.81
C ALA A 117 13.81 -10.04 -3.76
N SER A 118 14.88 -9.26 -3.53
CA SER A 118 16.07 -9.19 -4.40
C SER A 118 15.74 -8.88 -5.86
N LEU A 119 14.73 -8.05 -6.09
CA LEU A 119 14.28 -7.68 -7.43
C LEU A 119 15.08 -6.48 -7.96
N THR A 120 15.62 -6.63 -9.17
CA THR A 120 16.34 -5.56 -9.89
C THR A 120 15.41 -4.63 -10.68
N LYS A 121 14.13 -4.99 -10.79
CA LYS A 121 13.08 -4.19 -11.42
C LYS A 121 12.41 -3.30 -10.41
N GLY A 122 11.54 -2.39 -10.89
CA GLY A 122 10.79 -1.46 -10.07
C GLY A 122 9.28 -1.62 -10.22
N LEU A 123 8.56 -0.73 -9.57
CA LEU A 123 7.10 -0.63 -9.62
C LEU A 123 6.69 0.76 -10.11
N SER A 124 5.69 0.82 -10.98
CA SER A 124 4.98 2.05 -11.31
C SER A 124 3.70 2.11 -10.48
N MET A 125 3.60 3.12 -9.63
CA MET A 125 2.49 3.32 -8.71
C MET A 125 1.76 4.62 -9.04
N THR A 126 0.43 4.57 -9.05
CA THR A 126 -0.43 5.75 -9.20
C THR A 126 -1.36 5.83 -8.00
N LEU A 127 -1.40 6.98 -7.35
CA LEU A 127 -2.23 7.27 -6.18
C LEU A 127 -3.29 8.32 -6.52
N LYS A 128 -4.57 8.01 -6.24
CA LYS A 128 -5.63 9.00 -6.13
C LYS A 128 -5.97 9.17 -4.65
N LYS A 129 -5.49 10.26 -4.05
CA LYS A 129 -5.60 10.55 -2.62
C LYS A 129 -6.92 11.22 -2.31
N ARG A 130 -7.79 10.55 -1.57
CA ARG A 130 -9.09 11.03 -1.12
C ARG A 130 -9.18 11.13 0.41
N ILE A 131 -8.42 10.29 1.11
CA ILE A 131 -8.32 10.35 2.58
C ILE A 131 -7.48 11.55 2.96
N PRO A 132 -8.00 12.51 3.77
CA PRO A 132 -7.25 13.67 4.18
C PRO A 132 -5.97 13.31 4.94
N SER A 133 -4.91 14.12 4.75
CA SER A 133 -3.64 13.95 5.47
C SER A 133 -3.16 15.33 5.97
N PRO A 134 -2.79 15.46 7.24
CA PRO A 134 -2.91 14.52 8.36
C PRO A 134 -4.32 14.54 8.98
N ALA A 135 -4.99 13.39 9.11
CA ALA A 135 -6.32 13.32 9.72
C ALA A 135 -6.47 12.17 10.75
N GLY A 136 -5.40 11.47 11.10
CA GLY A 136 -5.47 10.33 12.03
C GLY A 136 -6.27 9.13 11.50
N MET A 137 -6.68 9.14 10.23
CA MET A 137 -7.53 8.13 9.58
C MET A 137 -6.74 6.95 8.98
N GLY A 138 -5.44 6.90 9.18
CA GLY A 138 -4.59 5.79 8.74
C GLY A 138 -4.34 5.67 7.23
N GLY A 139 -4.68 6.70 6.44
CA GLY A 139 -4.60 6.65 4.98
C GLY A 139 -3.22 6.24 4.45
N GLY A 140 -2.14 6.90 4.87
CA GLY A 140 -0.79 6.56 4.39
C GLY A 140 -0.35 5.14 4.73
N SER A 141 -0.78 4.58 5.88
CA SER A 141 -0.50 3.19 6.25
C SER A 141 -1.32 2.21 5.42
N ALA A 142 -2.57 2.55 5.10
CA ALA A 142 -3.42 1.76 4.22
C ALA A 142 -2.86 1.75 2.78
N ASP A 143 -2.39 2.91 2.30
CA ASP A 143 -1.74 3.04 1.00
C ASP A 143 -0.48 2.15 0.91
N ALA A 144 0.36 2.17 1.93
CA ALA A 144 1.57 1.34 2.00
C ALA A 144 1.23 -0.17 2.01
N ALA A 145 0.19 -0.57 2.77
CA ALA A 145 -0.27 -1.95 2.80
C ALA A 145 -0.81 -2.41 1.44
N ALA A 146 -1.59 -1.55 0.74
CA ALA A 146 -2.09 -1.84 -0.59
C ALA A 146 -0.96 -2.03 -1.61
N VAL A 147 0.11 -1.23 -1.54
CA VAL A 147 1.29 -1.40 -2.39
C VAL A 147 1.96 -2.75 -2.15
N LEU A 148 2.13 -3.18 -0.90
CA LEU A 148 2.74 -4.48 -0.60
C LEU A 148 1.91 -5.64 -1.15
N LEU A 149 0.58 -5.59 -1.01
CA LEU A 149 -0.33 -6.59 -1.57
C LEU A 149 -0.24 -6.63 -3.10
N ALA A 150 -0.33 -5.46 -3.74
CA ALA A 150 -0.25 -5.37 -5.19
C ALA A 150 1.11 -5.80 -5.73
N ALA A 151 2.21 -5.45 -5.06
CA ALA A 151 3.56 -5.85 -5.46
C ALA A 151 3.73 -7.38 -5.42
N ASN A 152 3.16 -8.05 -4.39
CA ASN A 152 3.19 -9.51 -4.28
C ASN A 152 2.38 -10.21 -5.37
N GLU A 153 1.36 -9.57 -5.92
CA GLU A 153 0.57 -10.13 -7.04
C GLU A 153 1.21 -9.82 -8.40
N VAL A 154 1.99 -8.75 -8.50
CA VAL A 154 2.67 -8.33 -9.74
C VAL A 154 3.93 -9.17 -9.99
N TYR A 155 4.60 -9.65 -8.94
CA TYR A 155 5.83 -10.44 -8.97
C TYR A 155 5.68 -11.84 -8.40
#